data_8c2872d8376603851cc31479c5b664ab
#
_entry.id   8c2872d8376603851cc31479c5b664ab
#
_cell.length_a   1.000
_cell.length_b   1.000
_cell.length_c   1.000
_cell.angle_alpha   90.00
_cell.angle_beta   90.00
_cell.angle_gamma   90.00
#
_symmetry.space_group_name_H-M   'P 1'
#
loop_
_entity.id
_entity.type
_entity.pdbx_description
1 polymer ?
#
loop_
_entity_poly.entity_id
_entity_poly.type
_entity_poly.pdbx_seq_one_letter_code
_entity_poly.pdbx_strand_id
1 'polypeptide(L)'
;MKGSPVSRPDFRSRLGAILSAVATDLVTEHRFVELEASEPPWLDTGLHVEAGDLVTVVLAGRVFFDQAADLWLDPSVQVWTRVGGHGPIERGSRATNTFRCANSGTVELGNAAPAEWVDRDGRITTDPGLYAFMTGGTTVGLIRWAHGVDPAGALRDLAAAGDVENLLMAEADRLD
;
A
#
# COMPACT_ATOMS: atom_id res chain seq x y z
N MET A 1 -8.50 3.96 -23.54
CA MET A 1 -9.05 4.99 -22.62
C MET A 1 -8.45 4.73 -21.26
N LYS A 2 -7.63 5.64 -20.69
CA LYS A 2 -7.22 5.53 -19.30
C LYS A 2 -8.45 5.84 -18.44
N GLY A 3 -8.96 4.86 -17.71
CA GLY A 3 -10.03 5.08 -16.73
C GLY A 3 -9.61 6.17 -15.74
N SER A 4 -10.55 7.01 -15.34
CA SER A 4 -10.28 7.98 -14.26
C SER A 4 -9.85 7.22 -13.00
N PRO A 5 -8.80 7.66 -12.31
CA PRO A 5 -8.37 6.99 -11.09
C PRO A 5 -9.51 7.00 -10.06
N VAL A 6 -9.65 5.89 -9.36
CA VAL A 6 -10.64 5.77 -8.27
C VAL A 6 -10.32 6.81 -7.19
N SER A 7 -11.32 7.53 -6.72
CA SER A 7 -11.12 8.50 -5.64
C SER A 7 -10.76 7.79 -4.32
N ARG A 8 -9.97 8.43 -3.45
CA ARG A 8 -9.58 7.87 -2.14
C ARG A 8 -10.79 7.38 -1.31
N PRO A 9 -11.84 8.19 -1.12
CA PRO A 9 -13.02 7.76 -0.37
C PRO A 9 -13.76 6.57 -0.99
N ASP A 10 -13.93 6.58 -2.32
CA ASP A 10 -14.59 5.48 -3.04
C ASP A 10 -13.79 4.18 -2.93
N PHE A 11 -12.47 4.26 -3.07
CA PHE A 11 -11.58 3.11 -2.91
C PHE A 11 -11.73 2.46 -1.53
N ARG A 12 -11.61 3.27 -0.46
CA ARG A 12 -11.76 2.78 0.91
C ARG A 12 -13.12 2.13 1.14
N SER A 13 -14.19 2.77 0.67
CA SER A 13 -15.55 2.26 0.80
C SER A 13 -15.74 0.91 0.08
N ARG A 14 -15.29 0.82 -1.17
CA ARG A 14 -15.44 -0.37 -2.01
C ARG A 14 -14.60 -1.54 -1.52
N LEU A 15 -13.30 -1.33 -1.33
CA LEU A 15 -12.42 -2.39 -0.81
C LEU A 15 -12.84 -2.82 0.59
N GLY A 16 -13.25 -1.88 1.44
CA GLY A 16 -13.77 -2.19 2.79
C GLY A 16 -15.03 -3.05 2.77
N ALA A 17 -15.96 -2.77 1.85
CA ALA A 17 -17.16 -3.60 1.67
C ALA A 17 -16.80 -5.02 1.23
N ILE A 18 -15.88 -5.17 0.27
CA ILE A 18 -15.40 -6.48 -0.20
C ILE A 18 -14.77 -7.26 0.96
N LEU A 19 -13.82 -6.65 1.68
CA LEU A 19 -13.11 -7.32 2.79
C LEU A 19 -14.03 -7.67 3.96
N SER A 20 -15.08 -6.89 4.18
CA SER A 20 -16.09 -7.19 5.22
C SER A 20 -17.03 -8.35 4.84
N ALA A 21 -17.18 -8.63 3.55
CA ALA A 21 -17.99 -9.73 3.03
C ALA A 21 -17.21 -11.04 2.89
N VAL A 22 -15.89 -10.98 2.98
CA VAL A 22 -15.01 -12.16 2.85
C VAL A 22 -15.06 -13.02 4.11
N ALA A 23 -14.98 -14.33 3.90
CA ALA A 23 -14.90 -15.29 5.00
C ALA A 23 -13.65 -15.02 5.87
N THR A 24 -13.83 -15.06 7.17
CA THR A 24 -12.79 -14.74 8.18
C THR A 24 -11.62 -15.73 8.17
N ASP A 25 -11.72 -16.81 7.44
CA ASP A 25 -10.67 -17.80 7.24
C ASP A 25 -9.66 -17.41 6.15
N LEU A 26 -9.97 -16.43 5.30
CA LEU A 26 -9.05 -15.94 4.28
C LEU A 26 -8.19 -14.76 4.77
N VAL A 27 -8.78 -13.84 5.51
CA VAL A 27 -8.14 -12.60 5.97
C VAL A 27 -8.05 -12.58 7.48
N THR A 28 -6.83 -12.57 8.03
CA THR A 28 -6.62 -12.47 9.48
C THR A 28 -6.91 -11.06 9.99
N GLU A 29 -6.46 -10.06 9.26
CA GLU A 29 -6.64 -8.66 9.59
C GLU A 29 -6.54 -7.79 8.34
N HIS A 30 -7.28 -6.70 8.33
CA HIS A 30 -7.09 -5.65 7.33
C HIS A 30 -7.14 -4.26 7.96
N ARG A 31 -6.45 -3.30 7.34
CA ARG A 31 -6.44 -1.91 7.78
C ARG A 31 -6.46 -0.96 6.59
N PHE A 32 -6.98 0.23 6.83
CA PHE A 32 -6.90 1.35 5.91
C PHE A 32 -6.14 2.49 6.56
N VAL A 33 -5.13 2.99 5.87
CA VAL A 33 -4.29 4.08 6.34
C VAL A 33 -4.29 5.18 5.29
N GLU A 34 -4.45 6.42 5.75
CA GLU A 34 -4.29 7.60 4.91
C GLU A 34 -2.86 8.09 5.04
N LEU A 35 -2.08 7.91 3.98
CA LEU A 35 -0.70 8.40 3.88
C LEU A 35 -0.70 9.72 3.13
N GLU A 36 -0.66 10.83 3.87
CA GLU A 36 -0.59 12.16 3.26
C GLU A 36 0.77 12.36 2.59
N ALA A 37 0.78 13.11 1.47
CA ALA A 37 2.01 13.35 0.71
C ALA A 37 3.07 14.10 1.53
N SER A 38 2.64 14.97 2.44
CA SER A 38 3.51 15.73 3.34
C SER A 38 4.00 14.94 4.55
N GLU A 39 3.52 13.70 4.75
CA GLU A 39 3.93 12.87 5.89
C GLU A 39 5.35 12.35 5.68
N PRO A 40 6.29 12.67 6.60
CA PRO A 40 7.62 12.10 6.55
C PRO A 40 7.59 10.58 6.79
N PRO A 41 8.53 9.81 6.23
CA PRO A 41 8.63 8.40 6.56
C PRO A 41 9.16 8.25 8.00
N TRP A 42 8.77 7.27 8.76
CA TRP A 42 7.87 6.16 8.44
C TRP A 42 6.60 6.28 9.27
N LEU A 43 5.45 6.14 8.63
CA LEU A 43 4.16 6.13 9.30
C LEU A 43 3.86 4.72 9.81
N ASP A 44 3.61 4.57 11.10
CA ASP A 44 3.14 3.31 11.71
C ASP A 44 1.68 3.05 11.33
N THR A 45 1.41 1.91 10.73
CA THR A 45 0.06 1.54 10.28
C THR A 45 -0.81 0.91 11.37
N GLY A 46 -0.21 0.50 12.47
CA GLY A 46 -0.84 -0.31 13.51
C GLY A 46 -1.12 -1.76 13.09
N LEU A 47 -0.76 -2.19 11.86
CA LEU A 47 -0.86 -3.60 11.46
C LEU A 47 0.38 -4.34 11.94
N HIS A 48 0.21 -5.25 12.90
CA HIS A 48 1.28 -6.09 13.41
C HIS A 48 1.33 -7.42 12.65
N VAL A 49 2.54 -7.85 12.25
CA VAL A 49 2.79 -9.06 11.47
C VAL A 49 3.93 -9.87 12.06
N GLU A 50 3.94 -11.17 11.75
CA GLU A 50 5.03 -12.07 12.07
C GLU A 50 5.89 -12.38 10.84
N ALA A 51 7.16 -12.72 11.07
CA ALA A 51 8.02 -13.21 9.98
C ALA A 51 7.37 -14.41 9.29
N GLY A 52 7.29 -14.35 7.96
CA GLY A 52 6.62 -15.35 7.14
C GLY A 52 5.18 -15.02 6.77
N ASP A 53 4.53 -14.09 7.43
CA ASP A 53 3.19 -13.63 7.02
C ASP A 53 3.20 -13.09 5.61
N LEU A 54 2.06 -13.24 4.93
CA LEU A 54 1.81 -12.63 3.63
C LEU A 54 0.94 -11.39 3.82
N VAL A 55 1.40 -10.29 3.26
CA VAL A 55 0.68 -9.01 3.27
C VAL A 55 0.50 -8.51 1.85
N THR A 56 -0.72 -8.12 1.52
CA THR A 56 -1.02 -7.38 0.29
C THR A 56 -1.29 -5.92 0.63
N VAL A 57 -0.61 -5.04 -0.10
CA VAL A 57 -0.81 -3.58 -0.07
C VAL A 57 -1.56 -3.19 -1.32
N VAL A 58 -2.66 -2.47 -1.17
CA VAL A 58 -3.47 -1.93 -2.28
C VAL A 58 -3.52 -0.42 -2.15
N LEU A 59 -3.18 0.30 -3.22
CA LEU A 59 -2.94 1.74 -3.22
C LEU A 59 -3.93 2.48 -4.12
N ALA A 60 -4.49 3.57 -3.63
CA ALA A 60 -5.28 4.50 -4.44
C ALA A 60 -5.04 5.94 -4.00
N GLY A 61 -4.87 6.83 -4.96
CA GLY A 61 -4.65 8.25 -4.69
C GLY A 61 -3.69 8.90 -5.68
N ARG A 62 -3.16 10.06 -5.31
CA ARG A 62 -2.15 10.81 -6.06
C ARG A 62 -1.32 11.67 -5.11
N VAL A 63 -0.04 11.74 -5.40
CA VAL A 63 0.90 12.63 -4.74
C VAL A 63 1.34 13.70 -5.73
N PHE A 64 1.11 14.97 -5.41
CA PHE A 64 1.44 16.09 -6.26
C PHE A 64 2.71 16.79 -5.77
N PHE A 65 3.65 17.00 -6.68
CA PHE A 65 4.78 17.90 -6.50
C PHE A 65 4.40 19.34 -6.79
N ASP A 66 3.52 19.52 -7.78
CA ASP A 66 2.94 20.81 -8.14
C ASP A 66 1.51 20.57 -8.62
N GLN A 67 0.55 20.89 -7.77
CA GLN A 67 -0.85 20.68 -8.08
C GLN A 67 -1.36 21.68 -9.14
N ALA A 68 -0.80 22.89 -9.19
CA ALA A 68 -1.20 23.88 -10.18
C ALA A 68 -0.75 23.51 -11.60
N ALA A 69 0.41 22.86 -11.71
CA ALA A 69 0.93 22.34 -12.97
C ALA A 69 0.47 20.90 -13.29
N ASP A 70 -0.39 20.29 -12.45
CA ASP A 70 -0.83 18.87 -12.53
C ASP A 70 0.34 17.88 -12.60
N LEU A 71 1.43 18.18 -11.89
CA LEU A 71 2.59 17.31 -11.77
C LEU A 71 2.42 16.36 -10.57
N TRP A 72 2.19 15.08 -10.86
CA TRP A 72 1.93 14.08 -9.84
C TRP A 72 2.63 12.75 -10.13
N LEU A 73 2.80 11.94 -9.09
CA LEU A 73 3.25 10.56 -9.16
C LEU A 73 2.13 9.59 -8.80
N ASP A 74 2.17 8.46 -9.49
CA ASP A 74 1.33 7.31 -9.16
C ASP A 74 1.78 6.70 -7.82
N PRO A 75 0.84 6.30 -6.94
CA PRO A 75 1.18 5.66 -5.67
C PRO A 75 2.06 4.42 -5.81
N SER A 76 1.97 3.69 -6.91
CA SER A 76 2.76 2.48 -7.16
C SER A 76 4.28 2.72 -7.17
N VAL A 77 4.71 3.93 -7.52
CA VAL A 77 6.13 4.30 -7.50
C VAL A 77 6.51 5.12 -6.26
N GLN A 78 5.52 5.55 -5.50
CA GLN A 78 5.67 6.52 -4.42
C GLN A 78 5.65 5.88 -3.04
N VAL A 79 4.88 4.81 -2.83
CA VAL A 79 4.71 4.20 -1.52
C VAL A 79 5.72 3.08 -1.32
N TRP A 80 6.48 3.20 -0.24
CA TRP A 80 7.40 2.18 0.24
C TRP A 80 6.88 1.59 1.54
N THR A 81 7.17 0.31 1.74
CA THR A 81 6.72 -0.46 2.91
C THR A 81 7.92 -1.13 3.57
N ARG A 82 7.96 -1.18 4.90
CA ARG A 82 8.89 -2.02 5.67
C ARG A 82 8.20 -2.61 6.89
N VAL A 83 8.85 -3.55 7.55
CA VAL A 83 8.33 -4.19 8.76
C VAL A 83 9.34 -4.08 9.89
N GLY A 84 8.91 -3.62 11.07
CA GLY A 84 9.67 -3.62 12.30
C GLY A 84 10.82 -2.61 12.36
N GLY A 85 10.76 -1.54 11.62
CA GLY A 85 11.72 -0.41 11.70
C GLY A 85 13.05 -0.62 10.99
N HIS A 86 13.45 -1.83 10.65
CA HIS A 86 14.75 -2.14 10.00
C HIS A 86 14.68 -3.32 9.03
N GLY A 87 13.50 -3.68 8.58
CA GLY A 87 13.31 -4.70 7.54
C GLY A 87 13.73 -4.20 6.16
N PRO A 88 13.81 -5.11 5.18
CA PRO A 88 13.97 -4.71 3.80
C PRO A 88 12.85 -3.77 3.38
N ILE A 89 13.20 -2.80 2.54
CA ILE A 89 12.20 -1.88 1.98
C ILE A 89 11.56 -2.58 0.78
N GLU A 90 10.27 -2.84 0.90
CA GLU A 90 9.44 -3.36 -0.17
C GLU A 90 8.95 -2.19 -1.02
N ARG A 91 9.18 -2.30 -2.33
CA ARG A 91 8.76 -1.31 -3.32
C ARG A 91 7.85 -2.00 -4.32
N GLY A 92 6.60 -1.60 -4.35
CA GLY A 92 5.71 -2.01 -5.41
C GLY A 92 6.07 -1.34 -6.73
N SER A 93 5.86 -2.03 -7.84
CA SER A 93 5.85 -1.43 -9.19
C SER A 93 4.43 -1.26 -9.72
N ARG A 94 3.44 -1.54 -8.89
CA ARG A 94 2.01 -1.54 -9.20
C ARG A 94 1.22 -1.01 -8.01
N ALA A 95 -0.02 -0.62 -8.25
CA ALA A 95 -0.94 -0.17 -7.21
C ALA A 95 -1.35 -1.28 -6.23
N THR A 96 -1.03 -2.53 -6.53
CA THR A 96 -1.20 -3.67 -5.61
C THR A 96 0.08 -4.49 -5.59
N ASN A 97 0.54 -4.84 -4.40
CA ASN A 97 1.77 -5.61 -4.20
C ASN A 97 1.61 -6.55 -3.01
N THR A 98 1.93 -7.83 -3.22
CA THR A 98 1.95 -8.85 -2.17
C THR A 98 3.39 -9.24 -1.87
N PHE A 99 3.76 -9.25 -0.60
CA PHE A 99 5.09 -9.66 -0.15
C PHE A 99 5.01 -10.55 1.08
N ARG A 100 6.08 -11.30 1.29
CA ARG A 100 6.27 -12.09 2.52
C ARG A 100 7.10 -11.29 3.50
N CYS A 101 6.60 -11.12 4.71
CA CYS A 101 7.30 -10.41 5.78
C CYS A 101 8.59 -11.15 6.15
N ALA A 102 9.73 -10.47 6.00
CA ALA A 102 11.02 -11.02 6.40
C ALA A 102 11.22 -10.96 7.92
N ASN A 103 10.58 -10.00 8.58
CA ASN A 103 10.68 -9.74 10.01
C ASN A 103 9.31 -9.69 10.66
N SER A 104 9.27 -9.87 11.99
CA SER A 104 8.10 -9.53 12.80
C SER A 104 8.14 -8.07 13.21
N GLY A 105 6.96 -7.46 13.39
CA GLY A 105 6.81 -6.08 13.82
C GLY A 105 5.64 -5.37 13.16
N THR A 106 5.56 -4.07 13.36
CA THR A 106 4.52 -3.26 12.72
C THR A 106 4.90 -2.95 11.26
N VAL A 107 3.91 -3.01 10.37
CA VAL A 107 4.06 -2.53 9.00
C VAL A 107 4.14 -1.01 9.02
N GLU A 108 5.16 -0.45 8.39
CA GLU A 108 5.37 0.99 8.29
C GLU A 108 5.37 1.42 6.82
N LEU A 109 4.85 2.62 6.56
CA LEU A 109 4.72 3.21 5.22
C LEU A 109 5.54 4.48 5.10
N GLY A 110 6.04 4.75 3.90
CA GLY A 110 6.72 6.00 3.61
C GLY A 110 6.49 6.46 2.18
N ASN A 111 6.44 7.78 1.99
CA ASN A 111 6.48 8.38 0.67
C ASN A 111 7.92 8.47 0.18
N ALA A 112 8.20 8.01 -1.03
CA ALA A 112 9.53 7.99 -1.64
C ALA A 112 9.85 9.27 -2.43
N ALA A 113 9.29 10.39 -2.06
CA ALA A 113 9.57 11.66 -2.75
C ALA A 113 10.58 12.52 -1.99
N PRO A 114 11.15 13.49 -2.65
CA PRO A 114 11.47 13.69 -4.06
C PRO A 114 12.88 13.20 -4.44
N ALA A 115 13.59 12.52 -3.55
CA ALA A 115 14.95 12.02 -3.77
C ALA A 115 15.25 10.83 -2.87
N GLU A 116 16.42 10.22 -3.02
CA GLU A 116 16.90 9.21 -2.09
C GLU A 116 17.03 9.80 -0.68
N TRP A 117 16.05 9.54 0.16
CA TRP A 117 15.95 10.08 1.50
C TRP A 117 16.23 9.05 2.59
N VAL A 118 16.45 7.81 2.22
CA VAL A 118 16.83 6.74 3.15
C VAL A 118 18.10 6.03 2.72
N ASP A 119 18.90 5.63 3.70
CA ASP A 119 20.02 4.73 3.52
C ASP A 119 19.54 3.26 3.37
N ARG A 120 20.49 2.32 3.28
CA ARG A 120 20.18 0.88 3.17
C ARG A 120 19.36 0.34 4.34
N ASP A 121 19.48 0.98 5.49
CA ASP A 121 18.81 0.56 6.72
C ASP A 121 17.46 1.27 6.91
N GLY A 122 17.03 2.07 5.93
CA GLY A 122 15.78 2.83 5.99
C GLY A 122 15.81 4.03 6.93
N ARG A 123 16.99 4.52 7.31
CA ARG A 123 17.11 5.77 8.09
C ARG A 123 16.93 6.95 7.16
N ILE A 124 16.21 7.96 7.64
CA ILE A 124 16.02 9.20 6.91
C ILE A 124 17.35 9.95 6.82
N THR A 125 17.78 10.25 5.59
CA THR A 125 19.01 11.00 5.30
C THR A 125 18.75 12.41 4.79
N THR A 126 17.49 12.72 4.52
CA THR A 126 17.03 13.99 3.93
C THR A 126 16.25 14.80 4.95
N ASP A 127 16.25 16.14 4.80
CA ASP A 127 15.46 17.03 5.64
C ASP A 127 13.95 16.73 5.48
N PRO A 128 13.25 16.36 6.56
CA PRO A 128 11.81 16.11 6.52
C PRO A 128 11.00 17.33 6.03
N GLY A 129 11.53 18.53 6.14
CA GLY A 129 10.91 19.76 5.62
C GLY A 129 10.67 19.74 4.12
N LEU A 130 11.37 18.89 3.37
CA LEU A 130 11.15 18.69 1.93
C LEU A 130 9.79 18.07 1.60
N TYR A 131 9.12 17.45 2.56
CA TYR A 131 7.77 16.91 2.37
C TYR A 131 6.67 17.98 2.47
N ALA A 132 6.94 19.11 3.12
CA ALA A 132 5.95 20.11 3.48
C ALA A 132 5.23 20.78 2.28
N PHE A 133 5.84 20.76 1.10
CA PHE A 133 5.24 21.32 -0.13
C PHE A 133 4.49 20.30 -0.99
N MET A 134 4.57 19.02 -0.65
CA MET A 134 3.83 17.99 -1.36
C MET A 134 2.37 17.97 -0.92
N THR A 135 1.46 17.75 -1.86
CA THR A 135 0.01 17.72 -1.58
C THR A 135 -0.64 16.45 -2.11
N GLY A 136 -1.89 16.19 -1.68
CA GLY A 136 -2.57 14.96 -1.96
C GLY A 136 -2.13 13.84 -1.02
N GLY A 137 -2.27 12.62 -1.46
CA GLY A 137 -1.91 11.45 -0.65
C GLY A 137 -2.46 10.16 -1.21
N THR A 138 -2.21 9.09 -0.49
CA THR A 138 -2.59 7.73 -0.85
C THR A 138 -3.42 7.10 0.25
N THR A 139 -4.58 6.56 -0.10
CA THR A 139 -5.27 5.59 0.77
C THR A 139 -4.63 4.23 0.54
N VAL A 140 -4.13 3.64 1.61
CA VAL A 140 -3.45 2.34 1.60
C VAL A 140 -4.36 1.31 2.27
N GLY A 141 -4.78 0.30 1.51
CA GLY A 141 -5.40 -0.91 2.05
C GLY A 141 -4.32 -1.94 2.35
N LEU A 142 -4.29 -2.47 3.55
CA LEU A 142 -3.38 -3.51 4.01
C LEU A 142 -4.19 -4.76 4.33
N ILE A 143 -3.82 -5.90 3.76
CA ILE A 143 -4.48 -7.20 3.97
C ILE A 143 -3.45 -8.19 4.47
N ARG A 144 -3.61 -8.67 5.69
CA ARG A 144 -2.84 -9.80 6.24
C ARG A 144 -3.63 -11.08 5.99
N TRP A 145 -3.06 -11.96 5.21
CA TRP A 145 -3.69 -13.24 4.86
C TRP A 145 -3.62 -14.25 6.01
N ALA A 146 -4.61 -15.13 6.07
CA ALA A 146 -4.56 -16.25 6.99
C ALA A 146 -3.49 -17.26 6.54
N HIS A 147 -2.99 -18.03 7.51
CA HIS A 147 -1.90 -18.99 7.24
C HIS A 147 -2.36 -20.07 6.26
N GLY A 148 -1.55 -20.35 5.23
CA GLY A 148 -1.86 -21.35 4.21
C GLY A 148 -2.81 -20.91 3.10
N VAL A 149 -3.28 -19.66 3.12
CA VAL A 149 -4.09 -19.11 2.02
C VAL A 149 -3.20 -18.90 0.80
N ASP A 150 -3.73 -19.26 -0.36
CA ASP A 150 -3.21 -18.83 -1.65
C ASP A 150 -3.66 -17.40 -1.95
N PRO A 151 -2.77 -16.39 -1.90
CA PRO A 151 -3.17 -15.01 -2.11
C PRO A 151 -3.61 -14.73 -3.55
N ALA A 152 -3.12 -15.49 -4.55
CA ALA A 152 -3.53 -15.30 -5.94
C ALA A 152 -5.01 -15.68 -6.13
N GLY A 153 -5.39 -16.88 -5.65
CA GLY A 153 -6.78 -17.32 -5.67
C GLY A 153 -7.70 -16.37 -4.89
N ALA A 154 -7.30 -16.02 -3.67
CA ALA A 154 -8.06 -15.12 -2.82
C ALA A 154 -8.27 -13.72 -3.45
N LEU A 155 -7.25 -13.15 -4.09
CA LEU A 155 -7.36 -11.87 -4.80
C LEU A 155 -8.33 -11.95 -5.99
N ARG A 156 -8.39 -13.07 -6.71
CA ARG A 156 -9.38 -13.27 -7.78
C ARG A 156 -10.80 -13.32 -7.24
N ASP A 157 -11.00 -14.03 -6.14
CA ASP A 157 -12.32 -14.10 -5.48
C ASP A 157 -12.77 -12.72 -4.99
N LEU A 158 -11.85 -11.93 -4.41
CA LEU A 158 -12.11 -10.55 -4.03
C LEU A 158 -12.42 -9.66 -5.24
N ALA A 159 -11.67 -9.80 -6.32
CA ALA A 159 -11.88 -9.04 -7.55
C ALA A 159 -13.25 -9.29 -8.17
N ALA A 160 -13.70 -10.55 -8.17
CA ALA A 160 -15.01 -10.92 -8.69
C ALA A 160 -16.18 -10.35 -7.88
N ALA A 161 -15.95 -9.92 -6.64
CA ALA A 161 -16.97 -9.38 -5.74
C ALA A 161 -17.18 -7.86 -5.85
N GLY A 162 -16.34 -7.12 -6.62
CA GLY A 162 -16.48 -5.66 -6.62
C GLY A 162 -15.66 -4.84 -7.61
N ASP A 163 -15.89 -3.54 -7.56
CA ASP A 163 -15.38 -2.52 -8.50
C ASP A 163 -13.88 -2.15 -8.38
N VAL A 164 -13.10 -2.87 -7.59
CA VAL A 164 -11.63 -2.76 -7.53
C VAL A 164 -10.94 -3.87 -8.32
N GLU A 165 -11.70 -4.55 -9.16
CA GLU A 165 -11.31 -5.71 -9.96
C GLU A 165 -9.94 -5.56 -10.62
N ASN A 166 -9.72 -4.47 -11.35
CA ASN A 166 -8.49 -4.27 -12.11
C ASN A 166 -7.23 -4.17 -11.24
N LEU A 167 -7.36 -3.68 -10.00
CA LEU A 167 -6.22 -3.59 -9.07
C LEU A 167 -5.84 -4.96 -8.51
N LEU A 168 -6.84 -5.76 -8.14
CA LEU A 168 -6.63 -7.05 -7.51
C LEU A 168 -6.26 -8.13 -8.52
N MET A 169 -6.88 -8.15 -9.71
CA MET A 169 -6.58 -9.11 -10.77
C MET A 169 -5.15 -9.00 -11.28
N ALA A 170 -4.65 -7.77 -11.48
CA ALA A 170 -3.28 -7.56 -11.94
C ALA A 170 -2.24 -8.11 -10.95
N GLU A 171 -2.53 -8.13 -9.67
CA GLU A 171 -1.65 -8.72 -8.65
C GLU A 171 -1.82 -10.24 -8.59
N ALA A 172 -3.04 -10.76 -8.69
CA ALA A 172 -3.29 -12.19 -8.73
C ALA A 172 -2.52 -12.87 -9.88
N ASP A 173 -2.58 -12.26 -11.08
CA ASP A 173 -1.86 -12.75 -12.27
C ASP A 173 -0.33 -12.68 -12.15
N ARG A 174 0.20 -11.82 -11.27
CA ARG A 174 1.64 -11.74 -11.00
C ARG A 174 2.10 -12.84 -10.04
N LEU A 175 1.23 -13.32 -9.18
CA LEU A 175 1.56 -14.30 -8.15
C LEU A 175 1.55 -15.74 -8.68
N ASP A 176 0.88 -16.01 -9.81
CA ASP A 176 0.92 -17.27 -10.55
C ASP A 176 2.24 -17.45 -11.28
#